data_2c82c9458169a46c7bb3ef85fc4677fd
#
_entry.id   2c82c9458169a46c7bb3ef85fc4677fd
#
_cell.length_a   1.000
_cell.length_b   1.000
_cell.length_c   1.000
_cell.angle_alpha   90.00
_cell.angle_beta   90.00
_cell.angle_gamma   90.00
#
_symmetry.space_group_name_H-M   'P 1'
#
loop_
_entity.id
_entity.type
_entity.pdbx_description
1 polymer ?
#
loop_
_entity_poly.entity_id
_entity_poly.type
_entity_poly.pdbx_seq_one_letter_code
_entity_poly.pdbx_strand_id
1 'polypeptide(L)'
;VNIFEKLESNVRSYCRSFPVVFDRAKGDLLYSEDGRAYIDFFAGAGALNYGHNNDYIKDRVLDYLTSDRIMHGLDMYTMAKREFIQSFSERILKPKKLNYKLQFCGPTGTNAVEAALKLARKAKKRNGIFAFMGGFHGMSLGSLSATSSKSMREGAGLPLGGVTFMPHPSGAFAEMDTLGYIENILTDSHSGIDKPAAILLETVQAEGGIHVADAQWLRGLQQLCRRHDILLITDEIQVGCGRTGEFFSFERAGIEPDLITLSKSISGYGLPMSLLLLKPELDLWTPGEHNGTFRGNQLAFVAAKAALEFRDRAALDAEVKQKEEFVRSFLDKEIKPLHPSIAIRGLGLIWGIDVSGFTDEAGAKRMTEISFENGLIIERAGRGDHVLKIMPPLTVSMEHLAAGCDIIKSSIQQVISHETQDLLVTT
;
A
#
# COMPACT_ATOMS: atom_id res chain seq x y z
N VAL A 1 -2.75 -13.23 27.49
CA VAL A 1 -3.69 -13.30 26.39
C VAL A 1 -4.94 -12.64 26.70
N ASN A 2 -5.22 -12.58 27.92
CA ASN A 2 -6.56 -12.47 27.94
C ASN A 2 -7.24 -11.17 28.21
N ILE A 3 -6.50 -9.98 28.35
CA ILE A 3 -7.07 -8.65 28.41
C ILE A 3 -7.53 -8.18 27.01
N PHE A 4 -6.78 -8.50 25.98
CA PHE A 4 -7.14 -8.15 24.59
C PHE A 4 -8.41 -8.88 24.14
N GLU A 5 -8.51 -10.18 24.41
CA GLU A 5 -9.70 -10.95 24.07
C GLU A 5 -10.93 -10.54 24.89
N LYS A 6 -10.71 -10.10 26.12
CA LYS A 6 -11.78 -9.71 27.03
C LYS A 6 -12.30 -8.31 26.80
N LEU A 7 -11.43 -7.35 26.43
CA LEU A 7 -11.77 -5.92 26.42
C LEU A 7 -11.67 -5.26 25.04
N GLU A 8 -10.95 -5.85 24.09
CA GLU A 8 -10.83 -5.30 22.76
C GLU A 8 -11.86 -5.89 21.81
N SER A 9 -12.35 -5.08 20.87
CA SER A 9 -13.34 -5.51 19.87
C SER A 9 -12.85 -6.69 19.02
N ASN A 10 -13.77 -7.52 18.57
CA ASN A 10 -13.50 -8.62 17.64
C ASN A 10 -13.06 -8.18 16.23
N VAL A 11 -13.11 -6.90 15.89
CA VAL A 11 -12.67 -6.36 14.58
C VAL A 11 -11.17 -6.55 14.31
N ARG A 12 -10.36 -6.77 15.36
CA ARG A 12 -8.92 -6.99 15.23
C ARG A 12 -8.61 -8.24 14.39
N SER A 13 -7.60 -8.13 13.54
CA SER A 13 -7.20 -9.17 12.58
C SER A 13 -5.77 -9.67 12.81
N TYR A 14 -4.78 -8.78 12.72
CA TYR A 14 -3.36 -9.15 12.73
C TYR A 14 -2.89 -9.90 13.97
N CYS A 15 -3.45 -9.60 15.13
CA CYS A 15 -3.14 -10.33 16.37
C CYS A 15 -3.54 -11.83 16.34
N ARG A 16 -4.38 -12.24 15.40
CA ARG A 16 -4.72 -13.65 15.19
C ARG A 16 -3.71 -14.37 14.31
N SER A 17 -3.07 -13.64 13.40
CA SER A 17 -1.97 -14.17 12.59
C SER A 17 -0.65 -14.19 13.36
N PHE A 18 -0.47 -13.26 14.30
CA PHE A 18 0.75 -13.10 15.10
C PHE A 18 0.40 -13.09 16.61
N PRO A 19 0.06 -14.24 17.19
CA PRO A 19 -0.55 -14.34 18.52
C PRO A 19 0.45 -14.24 19.69
N VAL A 20 1.32 -13.22 19.65
CA VAL A 20 2.27 -12.88 20.71
C VAL A 20 2.14 -11.42 21.09
N VAL A 21 2.60 -11.04 22.28
CA VAL A 21 2.69 -9.66 22.70
C VAL A 21 4.05 -9.12 22.27
N PHE A 22 4.06 -8.13 21.37
CA PHE A 22 5.27 -7.45 20.95
C PHE A 22 5.57 -6.29 21.89
N ASP A 23 6.84 -6.11 22.29
CA ASP A 23 7.32 -5.07 23.19
C ASP A 23 8.24 -4.06 22.50
N ARG A 24 9.21 -4.54 21.73
CA ARG A 24 10.24 -3.72 21.11
C ARG A 24 10.34 -3.97 19.62
N ALA A 25 10.86 -2.97 18.89
CA ALA A 25 11.20 -3.14 17.49
C ALA A 25 12.40 -2.25 17.12
N LYS A 26 13.27 -2.74 16.21
CA LYS A 26 14.42 -1.99 15.72
C LYS A 26 14.79 -2.43 14.30
N GLY A 27 14.89 -1.47 13.39
CA GLY A 27 15.25 -1.76 12.00
C GLY A 27 14.21 -2.66 11.32
N ASP A 28 14.60 -3.86 11.00
CA ASP A 28 13.80 -4.91 10.37
C ASP A 28 13.41 -6.05 11.34
N LEU A 29 13.50 -5.81 12.64
CA LEU A 29 13.18 -6.78 13.69
C LEU A 29 12.11 -6.28 14.65
N LEU A 30 11.17 -7.18 15.00
CA LEU A 30 10.28 -7.04 16.15
C LEU A 30 10.69 -8.05 17.24
N TYR A 31 10.41 -7.71 18.48
CA TYR A 31 10.68 -8.56 19.65
C TYR A 31 9.43 -8.71 20.46
N SER A 32 9.07 -9.96 20.76
CA SER A 32 8.00 -10.28 21.71
C SER A 32 8.43 -9.98 23.16
N GLU A 33 7.48 -9.98 24.10
CA GLU A 33 7.71 -9.69 25.52
C GLU A 33 8.67 -10.70 26.18
N ASP A 34 8.76 -11.94 25.66
CA ASP A 34 9.72 -12.96 26.09
C ASP A 34 11.11 -12.82 25.44
N GLY A 35 11.30 -11.78 24.60
CA GLY A 35 12.57 -11.44 23.96
C GLY A 35 12.87 -12.16 22.65
N ARG A 36 11.96 -12.97 22.12
CA ARG A 36 12.14 -13.62 20.82
C ARG A 36 12.11 -12.60 19.69
N ALA A 37 13.08 -12.68 18.77
CA ALA A 37 13.19 -11.83 17.59
C ALA A 37 12.42 -12.41 16.40
N TYR A 38 11.81 -11.52 15.62
CA TYR A 38 11.11 -11.84 14.37
C TYR A 38 11.58 -10.89 13.28
N ILE A 39 11.98 -11.44 12.14
CA ILE A 39 12.23 -10.66 10.91
C ILE A 39 10.90 -10.14 10.39
N ASP A 40 10.86 -8.86 10.01
CA ASP A 40 9.63 -8.19 9.58
C ASP A 40 9.54 -8.11 8.05
N PHE A 41 8.72 -8.98 7.44
CA PHE A 41 8.34 -8.87 6.03
C PHE A 41 6.93 -8.29 5.83
N PHE A 42 6.41 -7.62 6.85
CA PHE A 42 5.12 -6.95 6.83
C PHE A 42 5.24 -5.42 6.90
N ALA A 43 6.22 -4.91 7.61
CA ALA A 43 6.54 -3.48 7.75
C ALA A 43 5.32 -2.63 8.11
N GLY A 44 4.48 -3.11 9.05
CA GLY A 44 3.25 -2.41 9.45
C GLY A 44 2.29 -2.18 8.28
N ALA A 45 2.06 -3.18 7.45
CA ALA A 45 1.29 -3.10 6.20
C ALA A 45 1.84 -2.03 5.23
N GLY A 46 3.16 -1.84 5.20
CA GLY A 46 3.84 -0.85 4.36
C GLY A 46 3.93 0.56 4.96
N ALA A 47 3.70 0.71 6.28
CA ALA A 47 3.85 2.00 6.96
C ALA A 47 5.29 2.29 7.42
N LEU A 48 6.19 1.30 7.36
CA LEU A 48 7.52 1.34 7.94
C LEU A 48 8.63 1.11 6.91
N ASN A 49 8.55 1.81 5.76
CA ASN A 49 9.59 1.73 4.74
C ASN A 49 10.99 2.05 5.26
N TYR A 50 11.11 2.92 6.26
CA TYR A 50 12.38 3.32 6.86
C TYR A 50 12.80 2.47 8.06
N GLY A 51 12.09 1.36 8.31
CA GLY A 51 12.32 0.46 9.44
C GLY A 51 11.75 0.96 10.77
N HIS A 52 11.76 0.07 11.75
CA HIS A 52 11.34 0.40 13.11
C HIS A 52 12.39 1.26 13.81
N ASN A 53 11.96 2.31 14.47
CA ASN A 53 12.82 3.15 15.31
C ASN A 53 14.13 3.55 14.65
N ASN A 54 14.06 4.01 13.39
CA ASN A 54 15.22 4.54 12.68
C ASN A 54 15.87 5.66 13.49
N ASP A 55 17.15 5.53 13.84
CA ASP A 55 17.82 6.44 14.77
C ASP A 55 17.84 7.88 14.25
N TYR A 56 18.13 8.07 12.96
CA TYR A 56 18.16 9.40 12.36
C TYR A 56 16.82 10.13 12.50
N ILE A 57 15.71 9.43 12.27
CA ILE A 57 14.36 9.99 12.35
C ILE A 57 13.97 10.17 13.83
N LYS A 58 14.26 9.17 14.67
CA LYS A 58 13.97 9.17 16.10
C LYS A 58 14.58 10.38 16.80
N ASP A 59 15.85 10.67 16.55
CA ASP A 59 16.56 11.80 17.15
C ASP A 59 15.85 13.13 16.86
N ARG A 60 15.37 13.36 15.61
CA ARG A 60 14.64 14.59 15.25
C ARG A 60 13.28 14.68 15.95
N VAL A 61 12.61 13.55 16.12
CA VAL A 61 11.34 13.48 16.88
C VAL A 61 11.58 13.80 18.36
N LEU A 62 12.64 13.25 18.96
CA LEU A 62 13.03 13.53 20.35
C LEU A 62 13.40 15.00 20.54
N ASP A 63 14.22 15.58 19.66
CA ASP A 63 14.56 17.01 19.69
C ASP A 63 13.32 17.90 19.63
N TYR A 64 12.34 17.52 18.82
CA TYR A 64 11.08 18.27 18.74
C TYR A 64 10.28 18.18 20.05
N LEU A 65 10.18 16.99 20.63
CA LEU A 65 9.42 16.74 21.86
C LEU A 65 10.03 17.48 23.06
N THR A 66 11.36 17.55 23.14
CA THR A 66 12.06 18.20 24.26
C THR A 66 12.13 19.74 24.14
N SER A 67 11.65 20.30 23.02
CA SER A 67 11.75 21.74 22.71
C SER A 67 10.45 22.50 22.94
N ASP A 68 9.47 21.97 23.64
CA ASP A 68 8.15 22.56 23.94
C ASP A 68 7.41 23.16 22.73
N ARG A 69 7.57 22.51 21.58
CA ARG A 69 6.95 22.95 20.32
C ARG A 69 5.49 22.52 20.22
N ILE A 70 4.76 23.15 19.29
CA ILE A 70 3.33 22.87 19.06
C ILE A 70 3.11 21.42 18.70
N MET A 71 2.32 20.69 19.50
CA MET A 71 1.95 19.31 19.27
C MET A 71 0.69 19.17 18.43
N HIS A 72 -0.28 20.05 18.60
CA HIS A 72 -1.54 20.05 17.87
C HIS A 72 -1.80 21.43 17.25
N GLY A 73 -1.78 21.51 15.94
CA GLY A 73 -1.84 22.78 15.22
C GLY A 73 -3.11 22.99 14.39
N LEU A 74 -4.09 22.07 14.40
CA LEU A 74 -5.17 22.12 13.42
C LEU A 74 -4.60 22.30 12.00
N ASP A 75 -5.13 23.24 11.24
CA ASP A 75 -4.58 23.65 9.94
C ASP A 75 -3.75 24.96 10.00
N MET A 76 -3.42 25.42 11.21
CA MET A 76 -2.59 26.63 11.42
C MET A 76 -1.19 26.50 10.78
N TYR A 77 -0.57 27.64 10.53
CA TYR A 77 0.82 27.69 10.06
C TYR A 77 1.77 27.35 11.21
N THR A 78 2.50 26.24 11.07
CA THR A 78 3.53 25.82 12.03
C THR A 78 4.88 25.65 11.35
N MET A 79 5.96 25.77 12.13
CA MET A 79 7.32 25.56 11.63
C MET A 79 7.48 24.14 11.04
N ALA A 80 7.06 23.12 11.79
CA ALA A 80 7.18 21.73 11.36
C ALA A 80 6.45 21.46 10.02
N LYS A 81 5.23 22.00 9.87
CA LYS A 81 4.47 21.89 8.62
C LYS A 81 5.18 22.59 7.46
N ARG A 82 5.66 23.83 7.68
CA ARG A 82 6.40 24.58 6.66
C ARG A 82 7.64 23.82 6.19
N GLU A 83 8.45 23.34 7.13
CA GLU A 83 9.69 22.62 6.84
C GLU A 83 9.43 21.31 6.08
N PHE A 84 8.37 20.59 6.43
CA PHE A 84 7.98 19.40 5.68
C PHE A 84 7.56 19.75 4.25
N ILE A 85 6.67 20.74 4.06
CA ILE A 85 6.23 21.18 2.72
C ILE A 85 7.42 21.60 1.85
N GLN A 86 8.36 22.36 2.40
CA GLN A 86 9.57 22.79 1.70
C GLN A 86 10.44 21.57 1.31
N SER A 87 10.72 20.68 2.26
CA SER A 87 11.52 19.48 2.02
C SER A 87 10.88 18.57 0.97
N PHE A 88 9.57 18.35 1.07
CA PHE A 88 8.84 17.54 0.09
C PHE A 88 8.87 18.17 -1.32
N SER A 89 8.65 19.48 -1.40
CA SER A 89 8.74 20.20 -2.66
C SER A 89 10.13 20.11 -3.29
N GLU A 90 11.18 20.34 -2.50
CA GLU A 90 12.57 20.41 -2.99
C GLU A 90 13.15 19.03 -3.34
N ARG A 91 12.82 18.00 -2.57
CA ARG A 91 13.40 16.66 -2.73
C ARG A 91 12.57 15.76 -3.65
N ILE A 92 11.25 15.96 -3.68
CA ILE A 92 10.35 15.06 -4.43
C ILE A 92 9.73 15.76 -5.65
N LEU A 93 9.02 16.88 -5.45
CA LEU A 93 8.26 17.46 -6.56
C LEU A 93 9.13 18.14 -7.61
N LYS A 94 10.01 19.05 -7.19
CA LYS A 94 10.85 19.84 -8.14
C LYS A 94 11.79 18.96 -8.98
N PRO A 95 12.55 18.00 -8.42
CA PRO A 95 13.43 17.16 -9.24
C PRO A 95 12.68 16.35 -10.29
N LYS A 96 11.44 15.97 -10.01
CA LYS A 96 10.57 15.22 -10.90
C LYS A 96 9.73 16.11 -11.83
N LYS A 97 9.86 17.44 -11.71
CA LYS A 97 9.08 18.44 -12.46
C LYS A 97 7.56 18.29 -12.24
N LEU A 98 7.15 17.83 -11.07
CA LEU A 98 5.77 17.65 -10.69
C LEU A 98 5.23 18.92 -10.03
N ASN A 99 4.05 19.36 -10.47
CA ASN A 99 3.39 20.57 -9.97
C ASN A 99 2.09 20.19 -9.23
N TYR A 100 2.19 19.99 -7.91
CA TYR A 100 1.05 19.65 -7.05
C TYR A 100 0.98 20.55 -5.83
N LYS A 101 -0.23 20.84 -5.37
CA LYS A 101 -0.52 21.33 -4.03
C LYS A 101 -0.68 20.15 -3.06
N LEU A 102 -0.38 20.38 -1.78
CA LEU A 102 -0.52 19.42 -0.71
C LEU A 102 -1.77 19.73 0.13
N GLN A 103 -2.69 18.80 0.21
CA GLN A 103 -3.80 18.84 1.17
C GLN A 103 -3.54 17.79 2.25
N PHE A 104 -3.33 18.25 3.49
CA PHE A 104 -3.29 17.35 4.64
C PHE A 104 -4.70 16.88 4.97
N CYS A 105 -4.86 15.57 5.05
CA CYS A 105 -6.14 14.93 5.37
C CYS A 105 -6.14 14.45 6.83
N GLY A 106 -7.14 13.70 7.23
CA GLY A 106 -7.17 13.03 8.52
C GLY A 106 -6.05 11.99 8.66
N PRO A 107 -5.94 11.27 9.77
CA PRO A 107 -4.74 10.51 10.12
C PRO A 107 -4.47 9.25 9.28
N THR A 108 -5.42 8.78 8.48
CA THR A 108 -5.31 7.49 7.76
C THR A 108 -5.50 7.61 6.26
N GLY A 109 -5.04 6.61 5.52
CA GLY A 109 -5.13 6.57 4.05
C GLY A 109 -6.56 6.73 3.52
N THR A 110 -7.53 6.13 4.20
CA THR A 110 -8.94 6.29 3.84
C THR A 110 -9.38 7.77 3.80
N ASN A 111 -8.84 8.62 4.67
CA ASN A 111 -9.15 10.06 4.67
C ASN A 111 -8.63 10.77 3.41
N ALA A 112 -7.46 10.39 2.90
CA ALA A 112 -6.95 10.92 1.64
C ALA A 112 -7.80 10.46 0.45
N VAL A 113 -8.22 9.20 0.43
CA VAL A 113 -9.12 8.67 -0.60
C VAL A 113 -10.46 9.39 -0.58
N GLU A 114 -11.08 9.56 0.60
CA GLU A 114 -12.34 10.32 0.75
C GLU A 114 -12.22 11.75 0.20
N ALA A 115 -11.10 12.42 0.50
CA ALA A 115 -10.82 13.77 -0.02
C ALA A 115 -10.71 13.77 -1.55
N ALA A 116 -9.97 12.80 -2.12
CA ALA A 116 -9.80 12.66 -3.57
C ALA A 116 -11.15 12.42 -4.29
N LEU A 117 -11.98 11.52 -3.77
CA LEU A 117 -13.31 11.23 -4.35
C LEU A 117 -14.24 12.43 -4.28
N LYS A 118 -14.26 13.15 -3.15
CA LYS A 118 -15.06 14.39 -3.01
C LYS A 118 -14.60 15.46 -3.97
N LEU A 119 -13.28 15.69 -4.05
CA LEU A 119 -12.72 16.71 -4.93
C LEU A 119 -12.96 16.40 -6.41
N ALA A 120 -12.79 15.16 -6.82
CA ALA A 120 -13.05 14.74 -8.19
C ALA A 120 -14.52 14.98 -8.60
N ARG A 121 -15.46 14.59 -7.72
CA ARG A 121 -16.90 14.83 -7.95
C ARG A 121 -17.22 16.31 -8.04
N LYS A 122 -16.66 17.12 -7.15
CA LYS A 122 -16.80 18.58 -7.16
C LYS A 122 -16.25 19.20 -8.45
N ALA A 123 -15.04 18.84 -8.82
CA ALA A 123 -14.35 19.40 -10.00
C ALA A 123 -15.07 19.05 -11.32
N LYS A 124 -15.56 17.83 -11.43
CA LYS A 124 -16.21 17.36 -12.66
C LYS A 124 -17.73 17.48 -12.64
N LYS A 125 -18.35 17.82 -11.51
CA LYS A 125 -19.82 17.88 -11.34
C LYS A 125 -20.49 16.56 -11.77
N ARG A 126 -19.84 15.44 -11.52
CA ARG A 126 -20.26 14.07 -11.81
C ARG A 126 -20.13 13.22 -10.54
N ASN A 127 -21.02 12.26 -10.33
CA ASN A 127 -21.07 11.48 -9.09
C ASN A 127 -20.32 10.14 -9.18
N GLY A 128 -20.21 9.56 -10.39
CA GLY A 128 -19.61 8.26 -10.60
C GLY A 128 -18.08 8.28 -10.46
N ILE A 129 -17.55 7.17 -9.96
CA ILE A 129 -16.13 6.85 -9.94
C ILE A 129 -15.96 5.48 -10.57
N PHE A 130 -14.95 5.29 -11.40
CA PHE A 130 -14.51 3.95 -11.78
C PHE A 130 -13.35 3.54 -10.88
N ALA A 131 -13.44 2.34 -10.32
CA ALA A 131 -12.37 1.67 -9.57
C ALA A 131 -12.12 0.29 -10.19
N PHE A 132 -11.03 -0.38 -9.82
CA PHE A 132 -10.70 -1.67 -10.41
C PHE A 132 -11.02 -2.84 -9.48
N MET A 133 -11.49 -3.95 -10.07
CA MET A 133 -11.66 -5.22 -9.37
C MET A 133 -10.32 -5.66 -8.78
N GLY A 134 -10.30 -6.06 -7.53
CA GLY A 134 -9.09 -6.36 -6.76
C GLY A 134 -8.51 -5.17 -6.00
N GLY A 135 -9.01 -3.94 -6.22
CA GLY A 135 -8.52 -2.74 -5.54
C GLY A 135 -8.93 -2.64 -4.08
N PHE A 136 -8.03 -2.08 -3.26
CA PHE A 136 -8.27 -1.74 -1.85
C PHE A 136 -7.93 -0.26 -1.61
N HIS A 137 -8.90 0.52 -1.14
CA HIS A 137 -8.77 1.97 -0.98
C HIS A 137 -9.19 2.48 0.40
N GLY A 138 -9.50 1.59 1.32
CA GLY A 138 -9.86 1.92 2.70
C GLY A 138 -11.20 1.36 3.14
N MET A 139 -11.53 1.62 4.41
CA MET A 139 -12.64 0.99 5.13
C MET A 139 -13.74 1.97 5.61
N SER A 140 -13.55 3.29 5.49
CA SER A 140 -14.65 4.25 5.66
C SER A 140 -15.57 4.22 4.44
N LEU A 141 -16.86 4.56 4.61
CA LEU A 141 -17.92 4.23 3.63
C LEU A 141 -17.63 4.69 2.19
N GLY A 142 -17.11 5.90 1.99
CA GLY A 142 -16.78 6.40 0.66
C GLY A 142 -15.61 5.65 0.03
N SER A 143 -14.54 5.40 0.77
CA SER A 143 -13.40 4.60 0.29
C SER A 143 -13.75 3.11 0.19
N LEU A 144 -14.59 2.59 1.10
CA LEU A 144 -15.09 1.23 1.03
C LEU A 144 -15.97 1.00 -0.22
N SER A 145 -16.66 2.04 -0.69
CA SER A 145 -17.40 1.94 -1.95
C SER A 145 -16.47 1.66 -3.14
N ALA A 146 -15.21 2.09 -3.09
CA ALA A 146 -14.17 1.84 -4.09
C ALA A 146 -13.31 0.60 -3.80
N THR A 147 -13.42 -0.01 -2.62
CA THR A 147 -12.76 -1.26 -2.24
C THR A 147 -13.59 -2.44 -2.75
N SER A 148 -12.97 -3.39 -3.46
CA SER A 148 -13.70 -4.41 -4.21
C SER A 148 -14.01 -5.69 -3.43
N SER A 149 -13.36 -5.94 -2.28
CA SER A 149 -13.55 -7.14 -1.47
C SER A 149 -14.99 -7.25 -0.94
N LYS A 150 -15.69 -8.33 -1.30
CA LYS A 150 -17.08 -8.58 -0.86
C LYS A 150 -17.19 -8.68 0.66
N SER A 151 -16.31 -9.43 1.31
CA SER A 151 -16.30 -9.62 2.76
C SER A 151 -16.14 -8.31 3.52
N MET A 152 -15.27 -7.41 3.05
CA MET A 152 -15.10 -6.09 3.65
C MET A 152 -16.34 -5.20 3.43
N ARG A 153 -16.97 -5.28 2.25
CA ARG A 153 -18.15 -4.48 1.88
C ARG A 153 -19.42 -4.91 2.62
N GLU A 154 -19.53 -6.17 2.97
CA GLU A 154 -20.68 -6.71 3.75
C GLU A 154 -20.82 -6.00 5.12
N GLY A 155 -19.72 -5.58 5.72
CA GLY A 155 -19.72 -4.83 6.98
C GLY A 155 -20.22 -3.39 6.90
N ALA A 156 -20.56 -2.86 5.70
CA ALA A 156 -20.97 -1.46 5.53
C ALA A 156 -22.33 -1.13 6.19
N GLY A 157 -23.24 -2.11 6.29
CA GLY A 157 -24.57 -1.94 6.86
C GLY A 157 -25.55 -1.08 6.02
N LEU A 158 -25.11 -0.64 4.84
CA LEU A 158 -25.92 0.13 3.88
C LEU A 158 -25.42 -0.13 2.44
N PRO A 159 -26.25 0.17 1.41
CA PRO A 159 -25.82 0.07 0.02
C PRO A 159 -24.65 1.02 -0.28
N LEU A 160 -23.55 0.47 -0.77
CA LEU A 160 -22.40 1.24 -1.24
C LEU A 160 -22.61 1.62 -2.72
N GLY A 161 -22.62 2.91 -3.02
CA GLY A 161 -22.92 3.43 -4.35
C GLY A 161 -21.91 4.43 -4.88
N GLY A 162 -22.13 4.88 -6.12
CA GLY A 162 -21.30 5.89 -6.78
C GLY A 162 -19.96 5.36 -7.29
N VAL A 163 -19.76 4.04 -7.34
CA VAL A 163 -18.55 3.40 -7.89
C VAL A 163 -18.97 2.25 -8.81
N THR A 164 -18.34 2.20 -9.99
CA THR A 164 -18.45 1.09 -10.95
C THR A 164 -17.10 0.41 -11.05
N PHE A 165 -17.05 -0.91 -10.86
CA PHE A 165 -15.80 -1.67 -10.92
C PHE A 165 -15.48 -2.10 -12.34
N MET A 166 -14.28 -1.75 -12.79
CA MET A 166 -13.69 -2.14 -14.08
C MET A 166 -12.76 -3.33 -13.89
N PRO A 167 -12.62 -4.19 -14.91
CA PRO A 167 -11.63 -5.27 -14.88
C PRO A 167 -10.21 -4.68 -14.85
N HIS A 168 -9.36 -5.19 -13.95
CA HIS A 168 -7.94 -4.84 -13.90
C HIS A 168 -7.17 -5.68 -14.95
N PRO A 169 -6.14 -5.15 -15.64
CA PRO A 169 -5.40 -5.86 -16.71
C PRO A 169 -4.47 -6.94 -16.16
N SER A 170 -4.95 -7.78 -15.24
CA SER A 170 -4.18 -8.84 -14.61
C SER A 170 -5.09 -9.94 -14.03
N GLY A 171 -4.48 -11.04 -13.61
CA GLY A 171 -5.21 -12.17 -13.06
C GLY A 171 -6.22 -12.72 -14.05
N ALA A 172 -7.49 -12.86 -13.65
CA ALA A 172 -8.56 -13.41 -14.49
C ALA A 172 -8.85 -12.58 -15.77
N PHE A 173 -8.37 -11.35 -15.85
CA PHE A 173 -8.60 -10.44 -16.98
C PHE A 173 -7.33 -10.10 -17.75
N ALA A 174 -6.23 -10.85 -17.54
CA ALA A 174 -4.93 -10.57 -18.16
C ALA A 174 -4.99 -10.55 -19.70
N GLU A 175 -5.82 -11.42 -20.30
CA GLU A 175 -6.01 -11.54 -21.74
C GLU A 175 -7.09 -10.60 -22.31
N MET A 176 -7.75 -9.81 -21.46
CA MET A 176 -8.83 -8.92 -21.87
C MET A 176 -8.28 -7.55 -22.27
N ASP A 177 -8.76 -7.00 -23.38
CA ASP A 177 -8.57 -5.57 -23.70
C ASP A 177 -9.44 -4.70 -22.75
N THR A 178 -8.91 -4.48 -21.55
CA THR A 178 -9.62 -3.73 -20.51
C THR A 178 -9.73 -2.24 -20.83
N LEU A 179 -8.80 -1.66 -21.60
CA LEU A 179 -8.91 -0.27 -22.06
C LEU A 179 -10.01 -0.13 -23.12
N GLY A 180 -10.06 -1.03 -24.10
CA GLY A 180 -11.13 -1.08 -25.07
C GLY A 180 -12.51 -1.30 -24.42
N TYR A 181 -12.56 -2.12 -23.39
CA TYR A 181 -13.80 -2.32 -22.61
C TYR A 181 -14.27 -0.99 -21.96
N ILE A 182 -13.36 -0.25 -21.30
CA ILE A 182 -13.70 1.04 -20.67
C ILE A 182 -14.09 2.07 -21.75
N GLU A 183 -13.35 2.14 -22.87
CA GLU A 183 -13.68 3.03 -23.99
C GLU A 183 -15.09 2.76 -24.53
N ASN A 184 -15.44 1.48 -24.74
CA ASN A 184 -16.78 1.10 -25.20
C ASN A 184 -17.87 1.52 -24.23
N ILE A 185 -17.68 1.31 -22.91
CA ILE A 185 -18.64 1.76 -21.90
C ILE A 185 -18.85 3.28 -21.96
N LEU A 186 -17.79 4.04 -22.17
CA LEU A 186 -17.84 5.52 -22.18
C LEU A 186 -18.44 6.09 -23.47
N THR A 187 -18.38 5.36 -24.57
CA THR A 187 -18.85 5.83 -25.90
C THR A 187 -20.20 5.26 -26.32
N ASP A 188 -20.60 4.10 -25.77
CA ASP A 188 -21.87 3.49 -26.05
C ASP A 188 -23.02 4.19 -25.30
N SER A 189 -23.92 4.83 -26.04
CA SER A 189 -25.11 5.50 -25.50
C SER A 189 -26.09 4.56 -24.79
N HIS A 190 -25.92 3.25 -24.93
CA HIS A 190 -26.76 2.20 -24.34
C HIS A 190 -26.01 1.38 -23.28
N SER A 191 -24.81 1.80 -22.86
CA SER A 191 -24.07 1.10 -21.80
C SER A 191 -24.77 1.13 -20.43
N GLY A 192 -25.68 2.07 -20.21
CA GLY A 192 -26.34 2.27 -18.91
C GLY A 192 -25.42 2.80 -17.82
N ILE A 193 -24.20 3.22 -18.16
CA ILE A 193 -23.17 3.70 -17.23
C ILE A 193 -22.84 5.15 -17.53
N ASP A 194 -23.07 6.02 -16.56
CA ASP A 194 -22.72 7.44 -16.67
C ASP A 194 -21.21 7.64 -16.66
N LYS A 195 -20.75 8.64 -17.42
CA LYS A 195 -19.35 9.07 -17.40
C LYS A 195 -18.90 9.44 -15.99
N PRO A 196 -17.84 8.83 -15.46
CA PRO A 196 -17.39 9.09 -14.09
C PRO A 196 -16.69 10.45 -13.95
N ALA A 197 -16.56 10.92 -12.71
CA ALA A 197 -15.72 12.06 -12.37
C ALA A 197 -14.22 11.70 -12.44
N ALA A 198 -13.90 10.48 -12.02
CA ALA A 198 -12.51 10.00 -11.96
C ALA A 198 -12.44 8.48 -12.13
N ILE A 199 -11.24 8.02 -12.51
CA ILE A 199 -10.81 6.64 -12.40
C ILE A 199 -9.76 6.58 -11.28
N LEU A 200 -10.00 5.71 -10.30
CA LEU A 200 -9.12 5.46 -9.15
C LEU A 200 -8.43 4.10 -9.31
N LEU A 201 -7.11 4.05 -9.17
CA LEU A 201 -6.35 2.81 -9.25
C LEU A 201 -5.13 2.80 -8.32
N GLU A 202 -4.71 1.58 -7.96
CA GLU A 202 -3.35 1.27 -7.54
C GLU A 202 -2.55 0.83 -8.78
N THR A 203 -1.36 1.38 -9.04
CA THR A 203 -0.52 0.92 -10.17
C THR A 203 0.06 -0.47 -9.91
N VAL A 204 0.09 -0.87 -8.65
CA VAL A 204 0.32 -2.23 -8.17
C VAL A 204 -0.77 -2.50 -7.14
N GLN A 205 -1.71 -3.37 -7.45
CA GLN A 205 -2.74 -3.80 -6.50
C GLN A 205 -2.10 -4.67 -5.42
N ALA A 206 -1.80 -4.08 -4.27
CA ALA A 206 -1.05 -4.76 -3.23
C ALA A 206 -1.91 -5.78 -2.47
N GLU A 207 -3.01 -5.34 -1.85
CA GLU A 207 -3.96 -6.22 -1.16
C GLU A 207 -4.70 -7.15 -2.14
N GLY A 208 -4.85 -6.73 -3.39
CA GLY A 208 -5.43 -7.56 -4.46
C GLY A 208 -4.60 -8.75 -4.89
N GLY A 209 -3.33 -8.87 -4.41
CA GLY A 209 -2.42 -9.99 -4.69
C GLY A 209 -1.18 -9.61 -5.51
N ILE A 210 -0.67 -8.42 -5.32
CA ILE A 210 0.54 -7.84 -5.95
C ILE A 210 0.44 -7.87 -7.49
N HIS A 211 -0.66 -7.38 -8.03
CA HIS A 211 -0.85 -7.28 -9.47
C HIS A 211 -0.25 -5.97 -10.01
N VAL A 212 0.83 -6.09 -10.76
CA VAL A 212 1.54 -4.96 -11.37
C VAL A 212 0.90 -4.61 -12.71
N ALA A 213 0.32 -3.41 -12.84
CA ALA A 213 -0.19 -2.93 -14.11
C ALA A 213 0.96 -2.60 -15.07
N ASP A 214 0.84 -2.97 -16.34
CA ASP A 214 1.84 -2.66 -17.36
C ASP A 214 1.97 -1.16 -17.61
N ALA A 215 3.20 -0.70 -17.88
CA ALA A 215 3.48 0.71 -18.11
C ALA A 215 2.77 1.27 -19.36
N GLN A 216 2.63 0.48 -20.42
CA GLN A 216 1.93 0.87 -21.63
C GLN A 216 0.42 0.99 -21.37
N TRP A 217 -0.13 0.05 -20.59
CA TRP A 217 -1.52 0.11 -20.17
C TRP A 217 -1.81 1.36 -19.33
N LEU A 218 -0.94 1.70 -18.37
CA LEU A 218 -1.06 2.92 -17.56
C LEU A 218 -1.05 4.19 -18.42
N ARG A 219 -0.18 4.25 -19.43
CA ARG A 219 -0.18 5.36 -20.40
C ARG A 219 -1.47 5.41 -21.21
N GLY A 220 -1.96 4.27 -21.66
CA GLY A 220 -3.24 4.14 -22.35
C GLY A 220 -4.41 4.63 -21.51
N LEU A 221 -4.44 4.24 -20.21
CA LEU A 221 -5.46 4.69 -19.28
C LEU A 221 -5.42 6.21 -19.07
N GLN A 222 -4.24 6.80 -18.91
CA GLN A 222 -4.13 8.27 -18.80
C GLN A 222 -4.62 8.97 -20.06
N GLN A 223 -4.30 8.45 -21.26
CA GLN A 223 -4.79 9.01 -22.53
C GLN A 223 -6.32 8.90 -22.64
N LEU A 224 -6.90 7.77 -22.23
CA LEU A 224 -8.34 7.58 -22.17
C LEU A 224 -8.99 8.61 -21.22
N CYS A 225 -8.45 8.78 -20.01
CA CYS A 225 -8.92 9.78 -19.06
C CYS A 225 -8.92 11.19 -19.67
N ARG A 226 -7.84 11.58 -20.35
CA ARG A 226 -7.71 12.89 -21.02
C ARG A 226 -8.75 13.07 -22.14
N ARG A 227 -8.93 12.06 -23.02
CA ARG A 227 -9.91 12.13 -24.10
C ARG A 227 -11.34 12.32 -23.60
N HIS A 228 -11.67 11.68 -22.49
CA HIS A 228 -13.03 11.70 -21.94
C HIS A 228 -13.23 12.73 -20.83
N ASP A 229 -12.28 13.61 -20.57
CA ASP A 229 -12.34 14.60 -19.48
C ASP A 229 -12.65 13.94 -18.12
N ILE A 230 -11.96 12.85 -17.80
CA ILE A 230 -12.03 12.10 -16.55
C ILE A 230 -10.74 12.32 -15.78
N LEU A 231 -10.81 12.53 -14.45
CA LEU A 231 -9.62 12.67 -13.63
C LEU A 231 -8.99 11.29 -13.37
N LEU A 232 -7.67 11.23 -13.36
CA LEU A 232 -6.90 10.06 -12.97
C LEU A 232 -6.42 10.22 -11.53
N ILE A 233 -6.80 9.29 -10.66
CA ILE A 233 -6.38 9.23 -9.26
C ILE A 233 -5.50 8.00 -9.08
N THR A 234 -4.26 8.17 -8.63
CA THR A 234 -3.42 7.04 -8.22
C THR A 234 -3.37 6.93 -6.70
N ASP A 235 -3.60 5.72 -6.22
CA ASP A 235 -3.45 5.37 -4.81
C ASP A 235 -2.02 4.88 -4.55
N GLU A 236 -1.22 5.74 -3.95
CA GLU A 236 0.19 5.49 -3.60
C GLU A 236 0.38 5.14 -2.12
N ILE A 237 -0.72 4.86 -1.41
CA ILE A 237 -0.70 4.68 0.05
C ILE A 237 0.20 3.53 0.47
N GLN A 238 0.15 2.39 -0.22
CA GLN A 238 1.00 1.24 0.12
C GLN A 238 2.22 1.10 -0.79
N VAL A 239 2.12 1.53 -2.04
CA VAL A 239 3.13 1.27 -3.08
C VAL A 239 4.04 2.46 -3.38
N GLY A 240 3.71 3.63 -2.85
CA GLY A 240 4.54 4.82 -2.92
C GLY A 240 5.72 4.85 -1.93
N CYS A 241 6.33 6.01 -1.78
CA CYS A 241 7.46 6.28 -0.88
C CYS A 241 8.66 5.34 -1.10
N GLY A 242 8.89 4.90 -2.33
CA GLY A 242 10.05 4.08 -2.70
C GLY A 242 9.82 2.59 -2.69
N ARG A 243 8.64 2.10 -2.29
CA ARG A 243 8.33 0.67 -2.21
C ARG A 243 8.57 -0.07 -3.54
N THR A 244 8.26 0.57 -4.66
CA THR A 244 8.40 0.02 -6.01
C THR A 244 9.68 0.46 -6.74
N GLY A 245 10.65 1.02 -6.02
CA GLY A 245 11.93 1.50 -6.56
C GLY A 245 11.97 3.02 -6.74
N GLU A 246 10.97 3.61 -7.37
CA GLU A 246 10.81 5.07 -7.48
C GLU A 246 9.97 5.62 -6.32
N PHE A 247 10.01 6.95 -6.07
CA PHE A 247 9.20 7.53 -4.98
C PHE A 247 7.71 7.32 -5.18
N PHE A 248 7.21 7.54 -6.40
CA PHE A 248 5.85 7.17 -6.79
C PHE A 248 5.87 5.96 -7.72
N SER A 249 4.97 5.04 -7.51
CA SER A 249 4.87 3.82 -8.30
C SER A 249 4.53 4.07 -9.78
N PHE A 250 3.87 5.18 -10.08
CA PHE A 250 3.49 5.57 -11.44
C PHE A 250 4.65 6.13 -12.28
N GLU A 251 5.77 6.53 -11.67
CA GLU A 251 6.90 7.14 -12.38
C GLU A 251 7.46 6.22 -13.46
N ARG A 252 7.50 4.90 -13.22
CA ARG A 252 7.94 3.88 -14.19
C ARG A 252 7.16 3.90 -15.51
N ALA A 253 5.93 4.43 -15.49
CA ALA A 253 5.10 4.55 -16.68
C ALA A 253 5.21 5.93 -17.34
N GLY A 254 5.83 6.91 -16.68
CA GLY A 254 5.92 8.29 -17.17
C GLY A 254 4.56 8.99 -17.26
N ILE A 255 3.60 8.57 -16.43
CA ILE A 255 2.29 9.23 -16.34
C ILE A 255 2.30 10.33 -15.28
N GLU A 256 1.33 11.21 -15.34
CA GLU A 256 1.14 12.31 -14.39
C GLU A 256 -0.33 12.34 -13.98
N PRO A 257 -0.69 11.69 -12.85
CA PRO A 257 -2.05 11.67 -12.34
C PRO A 257 -2.57 13.07 -11.99
N ASP A 258 -3.88 13.24 -11.93
CA ASP A 258 -4.50 14.51 -11.50
C ASP A 258 -4.53 14.64 -9.97
N LEU A 259 -4.73 13.52 -9.29
CA LEU A 259 -4.75 13.39 -7.84
C LEU A 259 -3.92 12.18 -7.40
N ILE A 260 -3.20 12.31 -6.27
CA ILE A 260 -2.36 11.24 -5.73
C ILE A 260 -2.63 11.14 -4.23
N THR A 261 -3.03 9.96 -3.74
CA THR A 261 -3.23 9.74 -2.30
C THR A 261 -1.99 9.12 -1.67
N LEU A 262 -1.57 9.66 -0.51
CA LEU A 262 -0.43 9.21 0.27
C LEU A 262 -0.81 9.02 1.73
N SER A 263 -0.26 8.01 2.38
CA SER A 263 -0.35 7.74 3.82
C SER A 263 0.77 6.77 4.21
N LYS A 264 0.59 6.00 5.30
CA LYS A 264 1.55 4.97 5.72
C LYS A 264 2.97 5.54 5.81
N SER A 265 3.87 5.12 4.93
CA SER A 265 5.29 5.50 4.99
C SER A 265 5.60 6.98 4.70
N ILE A 266 4.62 7.80 4.30
CA ILE A 266 4.86 9.24 4.11
C ILE A 266 5.25 9.93 5.42
N SER A 267 4.79 9.42 6.57
CA SER A 267 5.20 9.93 7.89
C SER A 267 6.65 9.57 8.26
N GLY A 268 7.23 8.59 7.60
CA GLY A 268 8.61 8.15 7.82
C GLY A 268 8.88 7.35 9.09
N TYR A 269 7.96 7.31 10.04
CA TYR A 269 8.19 6.73 11.37
C TYR A 269 7.00 5.90 11.91
N GLY A 270 6.02 5.61 11.06
CA GLY A 270 4.81 4.92 11.48
C GLY A 270 3.79 5.81 12.22
N LEU A 271 3.98 7.12 12.21
CA LEU A 271 3.04 8.07 12.78
C LEU A 271 1.84 8.28 11.83
N PRO A 272 0.63 8.50 12.37
CA PRO A 272 -0.56 8.70 11.55
C PRO A 272 -0.48 10.02 10.78
N MET A 273 -0.51 9.94 9.45
CA MET A 273 -0.58 11.07 8.53
C MET A 273 -1.09 10.61 7.18
N SER A 274 -1.94 11.41 6.56
CA SER A 274 -2.25 11.25 5.14
C SER A 274 -2.32 12.58 4.43
N LEU A 275 -2.05 12.57 3.14
CA LEU A 275 -2.16 13.74 2.29
C LEU A 275 -2.65 13.39 0.89
N LEU A 276 -3.30 14.34 0.28
CA LEU A 276 -3.70 14.34 -1.11
C LEU A 276 -2.82 15.35 -1.86
N LEU A 277 -2.12 14.89 -2.88
CA LEU A 277 -1.51 15.77 -3.87
C LEU A 277 -2.55 16.03 -4.96
N LEU A 278 -2.71 17.28 -5.32
CA LEU A 278 -3.69 17.70 -6.33
C LEU A 278 -3.08 18.72 -7.29
N LYS A 279 -3.43 18.64 -8.57
CA LYS A 279 -3.04 19.66 -9.51
C LYS A 279 -3.60 21.01 -9.10
N PRO A 280 -2.85 22.11 -9.21
CA PRO A 280 -3.26 23.44 -8.72
C PRO A 280 -4.64 23.91 -9.20
N GLU A 281 -5.00 23.60 -10.43
CA GLU A 281 -6.29 23.93 -11.03
C GLU A 281 -7.48 23.17 -10.45
N LEU A 282 -7.21 22.07 -9.73
CA LEU A 282 -8.23 21.27 -9.05
C LEU A 282 -8.48 21.73 -7.61
N ASP A 283 -7.73 22.70 -7.10
CA ASP A 283 -7.94 23.22 -5.74
C ASP A 283 -9.19 24.13 -5.68
N LEU A 284 -10.33 23.51 -5.77
CA LEU A 284 -11.64 24.16 -5.84
C LEU A 284 -12.37 24.19 -4.47
N TRP A 285 -11.66 23.82 -3.41
CA TRP A 285 -12.23 23.87 -2.06
C TRP A 285 -12.54 25.28 -1.60
N THR A 286 -13.66 25.47 -0.97
CA THR A 286 -13.89 26.64 -0.13
C THR A 286 -13.31 26.41 1.27
N PRO A 287 -12.85 27.45 1.99
CA PRO A 287 -12.30 27.28 3.33
C PRO A 287 -13.23 26.50 4.26
N GLY A 288 -12.70 25.48 4.91
CA GLY A 288 -13.46 24.61 5.82
C GLY A 288 -14.30 23.50 5.19
N GLU A 289 -14.45 23.45 3.88
CA GLU A 289 -15.35 22.50 3.18
C GLU A 289 -14.94 21.02 3.35
N HIS A 290 -13.68 20.75 3.60
CA HIS A 290 -13.18 19.43 3.96
C HIS A 290 -12.20 19.53 5.12
N ASN A 291 -12.70 19.96 6.28
CA ASN A 291 -11.90 20.18 7.49
C ASN A 291 -11.89 18.95 8.41
N GLY A 292 -11.01 18.94 9.39
CA GLY A 292 -10.90 17.90 10.41
C GLY A 292 -9.85 18.27 11.46
N THR A 293 -10.17 17.99 12.73
CA THR A 293 -9.34 18.35 13.89
C THR A 293 -7.91 17.78 13.81
N PHE A 294 -7.76 16.56 13.33
CA PHE A 294 -6.47 15.87 13.24
C PHE A 294 -5.91 15.80 11.81
N ARG A 295 -6.18 16.81 11.01
CA ARG A 295 -5.56 16.94 9.69
C ARG A 295 -4.14 17.48 9.82
N GLY A 296 -3.17 16.63 9.50
CA GLY A 296 -1.76 16.89 9.75
C GLY A 296 -1.38 16.61 11.21
N ASN A 297 -0.18 16.12 11.40
CA ASN A 297 0.38 15.73 12.69
C ASN A 297 1.79 16.32 12.78
N GLN A 298 2.05 17.12 13.83
CA GLN A 298 3.31 17.84 13.94
C GLN A 298 4.52 16.92 14.03
N LEU A 299 4.43 15.83 14.81
CA LEU A 299 5.50 14.83 14.89
C LEU A 299 5.68 14.10 13.56
N ALA A 300 4.59 13.82 12.85
CA ALA A 300 4.67 13.21 11.53
C ALA A 300 5.33 14.15 10.50
N PHE A 301 5.13 15.47 10.57
CA PHE A 301 5.85 16.43 9.73
C PHE A 301 7.35 16.40 9.98
N VAL A 302 7.75 16.37 11.25
CA VAL A 302 9.16 16.29 11.66
C VAL A 302 9.78 14.96 11.17
N ALA A 303 9.10 13.86 11.45
CA ALA A 303 9.55 12.54 11.06
C ALA A 303 9.61 12.37 9.53
N ALA A 304 8.60 12.84 8.81
CA ALA A 304 8.56 12.78 7.35
C ALA A 304 9.68 13.59 6.70
N LYS A 305 9.97 14.81 7.19
CA LYS A 305 11.11 15.61 6.73
C LYS A 305 12.41 14.82 6.94
N ALA A 306 12.62 14.29 8.14
CA ALA A 306 13.81 13.49 8.47
C ALA A 306 13.93 12.22 7.60
N ALA A 307 12.81 11.57 7.29
CA ALA A 307 12.78 10.40 6.42
C ALA A 307 13.19 10.73 4.98
N LEU A 308 12.75 11.87 4.43
CA LEU A 308 13.19 12.33 3.12
C LEU A 308 14.70 12.65 3.10
N GLU A 309 15.21 13.26 4.15
CA GLU A 309 16.65 13.51 4.31
C GLU A 309 17.45 12.20 4.43
N PHE A 310 16.94 11.24 5.22
CA PHE A 310 17.55 9.93 5.37
C PHE A 310 17.58 9.16 4.05
N ARG A 311 16.51 9.21 3.25
CA ARG A 311 16.43 8.59 1.94
C ARG A 311 17.59 9.01 1.03
N ASP A 312 17.88 10.32 0.96
CA ASP A 312 18.98 10.83 0.17
C ASP A 312 20.35 10.40 0.72
N ARG A 313 20.52 10.49 2.05
CA ARG A 313 21.79 10.14 2.71
C ARG A 313 22.14 8.67 2.57
N ALA A 314 21.15 7.80 2.67
CA ALA A 314 21.32 6.35 2.58
C ALA A 314 21.34 5.85 1.12
N ALA A 315 21.18 6.72 0.12
CA ALA A 315 20.99 6.33 -1.28
C ALA A 315 19.95 5.19 -1.42
N LEU A 316 18.85 5.31 -0.67
CA LEU A 316 17.89 4.22 -0.45
C LEU A 316 17.31 3.64 -1.75
N ASP A 317 17.18 4.47 -2.80
CA ASP A 317 16.67 4.04 -4.09
C ASP A 317 17.61 3.03 -4.78
N ALA A 318 18.93 3.24 -4.63
CA ALA A 318 19.93 2.31 -5.16
C ALA A 318 19.94 0.99 -4.36
N GLU A 319 19.80 1.07 -3.03
CA GLU A 319 19.68 -0.12 -2.18
C GLU A 319 18.44 -0.95 -2.50
N VAL A 320 17.31 -0.29 -2.74
CA VAL A 320 16.06 -0.99 -3.12
C VAL A 320 16.24 -1.75 -4.43
N LYS A 321 16.90 -1.16 -5.44
CA LYS A 321 17.18 -1.85 -6.70
C LYS A 321 18.04 -3.10 -6.51
N GLN A 322 19.08 -3.01 -5.69
CA GLN A 322 19.95 -4.16 -5.38
C GLN A 322 19.16 -5.28 -4.67
N LYS A 323 18.32 -4.91 -3.70
CA LYS A 323 17.48 -5.85 -2.96
C LYS A 323 16.40 -6.46 -3.85
N GLU A 324 15.82 -5.69 -4.77
CA GLU A 324 14.89 -6.18 -5.78
C GLU A 324 15.53 -7.27 -6.66
N GLU A 325 16.73 -7.05 -7.16
CA GLU A 325 17.46 -8.03 -7.97
C GLU A 325 17.70 -9.32 -7.20
N PHE A 326 18.07 -9.21 -5.93
CA PHE A 326 18.23 -10.37 -5.05
C PHE A 326 16.93 -11.14 -4.90
N VAL A 327 15.84 -10.47 -4.50
CA VAL A 327 14.53 -11.13 -4.29
C VAL A 327 14.04 -11.78 -5.58
N ARG A 328 14.10 -11.07 -6.70
CA ARG A 328 13.72 -11.61 -8.02
C ARG A 328 14.49 -12.87 -8.35
N SER A 329 15.82 -12.82 -8.25
CA SER A 329 16.69 -13.97 -8.52
C SER A 329 16.39 -15.16 -7.62
N PHE A 330 16.15 -14.90 -6.31
CA PHE A 330 15.80 -15.93 -5.34
C PHE A 330 14.45 -16.58 -5.69
N LEU A 331 13.45 -15.78 -5.95
CA LEU A 331 12.10 -16.28 -6.28
C LEU A 331 12.10 -17.11 -7.56
N ASP A 332 12.81 -16.67 -8.60
CA ASP A 332 12.90 -17.39 -9.87
C ASP A 332 13.69 -18.71 -9.76
N LYS A 333 14.76 -18.75 -8.98
CA LYS A 333 15.66 -19.91 -8.89
C LYS A 333 15.29 -20.90 -7.79
N GLU A 334 14.74 -20.40 -6.67
CA GLU A 334 14.57 -21.19 -5.46
C GLU A 334 13.10 -21.46 -5.11
N ILE A 335 12.18 -20.57 -5.48
CA ILE A 335 10.75 -20.71 -5.16
C ILE A 335 9.96 -21.28 -6.35
N LYS A 336 10.09 -20.66 -7.52
CA LYS A 336 9.34 -21.08 -8.71
C LYS A 336 9.53 -22.56 -9.09
N PRO A 337 10.72 -23.18 -8.94
CA PRO A 337 10.92 -24.59 -9.23
C PRO A 337 10.27 -25.55 -8.21
N LEU A 338 9.81 -25.09 -7.05
CA LEU A 338 9.21 -25.96 -6.03
C LEU A 338 7.89 -26.58 -6.50
N HIS A 339 7.11 -25.86 -7.31
CA HIS A 339 5.90 -26.38 -7.91
C HIS A 339 5.56 -25.63 -9.22
N PRO A 340 5.13 -26.32 -10.29
CA PRO A 340 4.89 -25.70 -11.61
C PRO A 340 3.77 -24.67 -11.63
N SER A 341 2.86 -24.73 -10.68
CA SER A 341 1.73 -23.77 -10.57
C SER A 341 2.05 -22.53 -9.73
N ILE A 342 3.25 -22.41 -9.17
CA ILE A 342 3.64 -21.18 -8.45
C ILE A 342 3.78 -20.04 -9.45
N ALA A 343 3.05 -18.96 -9.20
CA ALA A 343 3.20 -17.71 -9.93
C ALA A 343 3.85 -16.65 -9.06
N ILE A 344 4.83 -15.93 -9.65
CA ILE A 344 5.58 -14.86 -8.96
C ILE A 344 5.33 -13.55 -9.67
N ARG A 345 5.08 -12.49 -8.92
CA ARG A 345 4.93 -11.13 -9.43
C ARG A 345 5.35 -10.10 -8.39
N GLY A 346 5.86 -8.98 -8.84
CA GLY A 346 6.30 -7.92 -7.93
C GLY A 346 7.17 -6.88 -8.60
N LEU A 347 7.57 -5.89 -7.82
CA LEU A 347 8.38 -4.75 -8.23
C LEU A 347 9.00 -4.10 -6.99
N GLY A 348 10.25 -3.67 -7.07
CA GLY A 348 10.96 -3.11 -5.93
C GLY A 348 11.03 -4.11 -4.77
N LEU A 349 10.53 -3.70 -3.59
CA LEU A 349 10.45 -4.57 -2.41
C LEU A 349 8.98 -4.88 -2.02
N ILE A 350 8.14 -5.14 -3.01
CA ILE A 350 6.81 -5.74 -2.83
C ILE A 350 6.65 -6.90 -3.83
N TRP A 351 6.60 -8.12 -3.32
CA TRP A 351 6.52 -9.34 -4.12
C TRP A 351 5.43 -10.26 -3.61
N GLY A 352 4.77 -10.95 -4.53
CA GLY A 352 3.76 -11.95 -4.26
C GLY A 352 4.16 -13.32 -4.80
N ILE A 353 4.04 -14.34 -3.95
CA ILE A 353 4.14 -15.74 -4.31
C ILE A 353 2.73 -16.31 -4.28
N ASP A 354 2.14 -16.53 -5.44
CA ASP A 354 0.79 -17.06 -5.58
C ASP A 354 0.85 -18.58 -5.59
N VAL A 355 0.25 -19.20 -4.58
CA VAL A 355 0.21 -20.64 -4.34
C VAL A 355 -1.15 -21.26 -4.66
N SER A 356 -2.11 -20.47 -5.16
CA SER A 356 -3.48 -20.93 -5.47
C SER A 356 -3.56 -22.06 -6.49
N GLY A 357 -2.51 -22.28 -7.25
CA GLY A 357 -2.46 -23.34 -8.26
C GLY A 357 -2.25 -24.74 -7.71
N PHE A 358 -1.88 -24.88 -6.42
CA PHE A 358 -1.62 -26.21 -5.83
C PHE A 358 -2.13 -26.37 -4.39
N THR A 359 -2.52 -25.31 -3.70
CA THR A 359 -3.06 -25.40 -2.34
C THR A 359 -4.25 -24.46 -2.15
N ASP A 360 -5.03 -24.70 -1.11
CA ASP A 360 -6.17 -23.87 -0.71
C ASP A 360 -5.77 -22.77 0.28
N GLU A 361 -6.75 -22.04 0.81
CA GLU A 361 -6.54 -21.00 1.84
C GLU A 361 -5.88 -21.57 3.11
N ALA A 362 -6.22 -22.82 3.49
CA ALA A 362 -5.67 -23.45 4.69
C ALA A 362 -4.18 -23.75 4.52
N GLY A 363 -3.75 -24.25 3.35
CA GLY A 363 -2.34 -24.48 3.05
C GLY A 363 -1.55 -23.17 2.98
N ALA A 364 -2.07 -22.13 2.34
CA ALA A 364 -1.44 -20.81 2.33
C ALA A 364 -1.33 -20.22 3.74
N LYS A 365 -2.36 -20.40 4.58
CA LYS A 365 -2.33 -20.03 6.00
C LYS A 365 -1.25 -20.80 6.75
N ARG A 366 -1.15 -22.10 6.54
CA ARG A 366 -0.13 -22.93 7.19
C ARG A 366 1.29 -22.49 6.85
N MET A 367 1.54 -22.05 5.60
CA MET A 367 2.85 -21.49 5.22
C MET A 367 3.22 -20.26 6.05
N THR A 368 2.26 -19.35 6.31
CA THR A 368 2.53 -18.16 7.12
C THR A 368 2.66 -18.49 8.61
N GLU A 369 1.94 -19.49 9.11
CA GLU A 369 2.10 -20.00 10.47
C GLU A 369 3.49 -20.62 10.68
N ILE A 370 3.94 -21.49 9.77
CA ILE A 370 5.30 -22.06 9.81
C ILE A 370 6.35 -20.94 9.73
N SER A 371 6.15 -19.93 8.89
CA SER A 371 7.05 -18.79 8.81
C SER A 371 7.14 -18.05 10.15
N PHE A 372 6.02 -17.81 10.81
CA PHE A 372 5.97 -17.17 12.12
C PHE A 372 6.62 -18.04 13.21
N GLU A 373 6.37 -19.34 13.21
CA GLU A 373 7.03 -20.32 14.10
C GLU A 373 8.55 -20.29 13.94
N ASN A 374 9.06 -19.94 12.75
CA ASN A 374 10.49 -19.81 12.44
C ASN A 374 11.03 -18.36 12.53
N GLY A 375 10.27 -17.44 13.11
CA GLY A 375 10.73 -16.09 13.39
C GLY A 375 10.60 -15.11 12.22
N LEU A 376 9.66 -15.33 11.30
CA LEU A 376 9.34 -14.40 10.21
C LEU A 376 7.88 -13.95 10.29
N ILE A 377 7.67 -12.63 10.27
CA ILE A 377 6.36 -12.03 10.11
C ILE A 377 6.11 -11.81 8.63
N ILE A 378 5.11 -12.49 8.07
CA ILE A 378 4.69 -12.36 6.68
C ILE A 378 3.18 -12.42 6.57
N GLU A 379 2.61 -11.63 5.66
CA GLU A 379 1.17 -11.52 5.43
C GLU A 379 0.76 -12.25 4.15
N ARG A 380 -0.52 -12.62 4.08
CA ARG A 380 -1.17 -13.11 2.88
C ARG A 380 -2.01 -12.00 2.24
N ALA A 381 -2.21 -12.09 0.94
CA ALA A 381 -2.99 -11.15 0.15
C ALA A 381 -3.71 -11.88 -1.00
N GLY A 382 -4.47 -11.11 -1.77
CA GLY A 382 -5.15 -11.63 -2.95
C GLY A 382 -6.48 -12.32 -2.67
N ARG A 383 -7.09 -12.81 -3.73
CA ARG A 383 -8.37 -13.55 -3.62
C ARG A 383 -8.13 -14.87 -2.89
N GLY A 384 -8.93 -15.13 -1.84
CA GLY A 384 -8.78 -16.33 -1.02
C GLY A 384 -7.49 -16.39 -0.22
N ASP A 385 -6.81 -15.26 -0.02
CA ASP A 385 -5.57 -15.15 0.76
C ASP A 385 -4.46 -16.15 0.33
N HIS A 386 -4.36 -16.42 -0.98
CA HIS A 386 -3.40 -17.39 -1.52
C HIS A 386 -2.03 -16.80 -1.89
N VAL A 387 -1.81 -15.51 -1.71
CA VAL A 387 -0.56 -14.86 -2.10
C VAL A 387 0.26 -14.52 -0.88
N LEU A 388 1.41 -15.16 -0.70
CA LEU A 388 2.38 -14.78 0.32
C LEU A 388 3.02 -13.45 -0.09
N LYS A 389 2.88 -12.41 0.74
CA LYS A 389 3.31 -11.04 0.40
C LYS A 389 4.62 -10.67 1.09
N ILE A 390 5.70 -10.59 0.32
CA ILE A 390 7.02 -10.13 0.78
C ILE A 390 7.02 -8.60 0.73
N MET A 391 7.08 -7.93 1.88
CA MET A 391 7.05 -6.48 1.96
C MET A 391 7.87 -5.97 3.17
N PRO A 392 9.20 -6.25 3.23
CA PRO A 392 10.05 -5.81 4.33
C PRO A 392 10.21 -4.28 4.35
N PRO A 393 10.72 -3.68 5.43
CA PRO A 393 11.26 -2.32 5.37
C PRO A 393 12.27 -2.17 4.23
N LEU A 394 12.33 -1.02 3.57
CA LEU A 394 13.32 -0.79 2.50
C LEU A 394 14.76 -0.83 3.03
N THR A 395 14.90 -0.58 4.32
CA THR A 395 16.16 -0.63 5.06
C THR A 395 16.54 -2.02 5.56
N VAL A 396 15.79 -3.07 5.19
CA VAL A 396 16.09 -4.45 5.57
C VAL A 396 17.54 -4.81 5.23
N SER A 397 18.23 -5.46 6.16
CA SER A 397 19.58 -5.95 5.88
C SER A 397 19.57 -7.09 4.85
N MET A 398 20.64 -7.24 4.08
CA MET A 398 20.75 -8.37 3.13
C MET A 398 20.72 -9.72 3.85
N GLU A 399 21.29 -9.78 5.06
CA GLU A 399 21.27 -10.96 5.91
C GLU A 399 19.83 -11.38 6.27
N HIS A 400 19.05 -10.44 6.82
CA HIS A 400 17.66 -10.73 7.19
C HIS A 400 16.75 -10.92 5.96
N LEU A 401 17.04 -10.25 4.85
CA LEU A 401 16.32 -10.45 3.60
C LEU A 401 16.51 -11.88 3.08
N ALA A 402 17.76 -12.38 3.08
CA ALA A 402 18.06 -13.75 2.70
C ALA A 402 17.44 -14.77 3.67
N ALA A 403 17.64 -14.57 4.98
CA ALA A 403 17.06 -15.45 6.00
C ALA A 403 15.53 -15.55 5.92
N GLY A 404 14.85 -14.43 5.74
CA GLY A 404 13.40 -14.42 5.56
C GLY A 404 12.94 -15.15 4.30
N CYS A 405 13.66 -14.98 3.19
CA CYS A 405 13.41 -15.72 1.95
C CYS A 405 13.60 -17.24 2.12
N ASP A 406 14.63 -17.67 2.85
CA ASP A 406 14.87 -19.09 3.15
C ASP A 406 13.78 -19.69 4.05
N ILE A 407 13.27 -18.94 5.02
CA ILE A 407 12.14 -19.36 5.87
C ILE A 407 10.89 -19.57 4.99
N ILE A 408 10.59 -18.66 4.06
CA ILE A 408 9.47 -18.80 3.12
C ILE A 408 9.64 -20.06 2.26
N LYS A 409 10.82 -20.28 1.71
CA LYS A 409 11.13 -21.48 0.93
C LYS A 409 10.84 -22.76 1.72
N SER A 410 11.35 -22.82 2.95
CA SER A 410 11.13 -23.97 3.85
C SER A 410 9.65 -24.18 4.17
N SER A 411 8.89 -23.12 4.42
CA SER A 411 7.45 -23.23 4.71
C SER A 411 6.66 -23.79 3.52
N ILE A 412 6.97 -23.35 2.30
CA ILE A 412 6.35 -23.86 1.07
C ILE A 412 6.69 -25.33 0.88
N GLN A 413 7.95 -25.72 1.03
CA GLN A 413 8.39 -27.12 0.89
C GLN A 413 7.69 -28.05 1.88
N GLN A 414 7.50 -27.63 3.13
CA GLN A 414 6.82 -28.41 4.14
C GLN A 414 5.35 -28.65 3.74
N VAL A 415 4.63 -27.62 3.29
CA VAL A 415 3.23 -27.77 2.90
C VAL A 415 3.10 -28.68 1.65
N ILE A 416 3.94 -28.52 0.63
CA ILE A 416 3.96 -29.38 -0.55
C ILE A 416 4.18 -30.85 -0.16
N SER A 417 5.10 -31.11 0.79
CA SER A 417 5.40 -32.47 1.25
C SER A 417 4.22 -33.12 1.96
N HIS A 418 3.47 -32.38 2.76
CA HIS A 418 2.26 -32.86 3.45
C HIS A 418 1.14 -33.18 2.45
N GLU A 419 0.85 -32.27 1.53
CA GLU A 419 -0.19 -32.49 0.51
C GLU A 419 0.09 -33.74 -0.37
N THR A 420 1.37 -33.99 -0.70
CA THR A 420 1.79 -35.15 -1.45
C THR A 420 1.57 -36.45 -0.65
N GLN A 421 1.80 -36.43 0.67
CA GLN A 421 1.58 -37.59 1.53
C GLN A 421 0.09 -37.90 1.68
N ASP A 422 -0.75 -36.89 1.84
CA ASP A 422 -2.20 -37.05 1.99
C ASP A 422 -2.83 -37.65 0.72
N LEU A 423 -2.35 -37.26 -0.45
CA LEU A 423 -2.76 -37.83 -1.74
C LEU A 423 -2.39 -39.33 -1.87
N LEU A 424 -1.24 -39.73 -1.31
CA LEU A 424 -0.78 -41.14 -1.35
C LEU A 424 -1.52 -42.03 -0.34
N VAL A 425 -2.10 -41.48 0.72
CA VAL A 425 -2.87 -42.23 1.74
C VAL A 425 -4.34 -42.41 1.32
N THR A 426 -4.84 -41.56 0.42
CA THR A 426 -6.23 -41.56 -0.08
C THR A 426 -6.42 -42.29 -1.37
N THR A 427 -5.34 -42.76 -2.01
CA THR A 427 -5.31 -43.66 -3.18
C THR A 427 -4.97 -45.11 -2.79
#